data_185ce0e590b07ab9f4e1d88cd012f243
#
_entry.id   185ce0e590b07ab9f4e1d88cd012f243
#
_cell.length_a   1.000
_cell.length_b   1.000
_cell.length_c   1.000
_cell.angle_alpha   90.00
_cell.angle_beta   90.00
_cell.angle_gamma   90.00
#
_symmetry.space_group_name_H-M   'P 1'
#
loop_
_entity.id
_entity.type
_entity.pdbx_description
1 polymer ?
#
loop_
_entity_poly.entity_id
_entity_poly.type
_entity_poly.pdbx_seq_one_letter_code
_entity_poly.pdbx_strand_id
1 'polypeptide(L)'
;MKYIEKLLNGAEVKWMPLGEVFETRNGYTPSKANNDFWTNGDIPWFRMEDIRDSGRLLNDSIQHITPQAIKGKGLFRANSIIMATTATIGEHALLLVDALANQRFTNFQIRKSLSERISPMFAFYYFFVLGEWCKSNVNTSSFPSVDMARLMKQLFPIPPLAVQEEIVRILDKFTTLEAELEAELEAELEAELEAELEAELEAELDCRKRQYEYYRNQLLSFDMLKRGGAKVK
;
A
#
# COMPACT_ATOMS: atom_id res chain seq x y z
N MET A 1 32.69 -5.28 10.34
CA MET A 1 32.24 -6.05 9.15
C MET A 1 30.77 -5.74 8.96
N LYS A 2 30.38 -5.25 7.80
CA LYS A 2 28.97 -4.98 7.49
C LYS A 2 28.17 -6.29 7.48
N TYR A 3 26.90 -6.27 7.90
CA TYR A 3 26.10 -7.47 8.01
C TYR A 3 26.05 -8.27 6.68
N ILE A 4 25.94 -7.56 5.54
CA ILE A 4 25.95 -8.17 4.20
C ILE A 4 27.24 -8.95 3.90
N GLU A 5 28.41 -8.49 4.40
CA GLU A 5 29.68 -9.21 4.21
C GLU A 5 29.68 -10.57 4.92
N LYS A 6 28.99 -10.66 6.07
CA LYS A 6 28.80 -11.94 6.79
C LYS A 6 27.89 -12.89 6.00
N LEU A 7 26.80 -12.37 5.41
CA LEU A 7 25.88 -13.17 4.60
C LEU A 7 26.57 -13.69 3.34
N LEU A 8 27.35 -12.83 2.68
CA LEU A 8 28.11 -13.21 1.48
C LEU A 8 29.17 -14.28 1.77
N ASN A 9 29.76 -14.26 2.96
CA ASN A 9 30.82 -15.20 3.37
C ASN A 9 31.90 -15.41 2.30
N GLY A 10 32.34 -14.32 1.66
CA GLY A 10 33.31 -14.32 0.56
C GLY A 10 32.74 -14.64 -0.83
N ALA A 11 31.44 -14.89 -0.95
CA ALA A 11 30.82 -15.09 -2.27
C ALA A 11 30.85 -13.82 -3.11
N GLU A 12 31.09 -13.99 -4.40
CA GLU A 12 31.11 -12.89 -5.38
C GLU A 12 29.69 -12.43 -5.70
N VAL A 13 29.49 -11.10 -5.79
CA VAL A 13 28.26 -10.48 -6.27
C VAL A 13 28.47 -10.02 -7.71
N LYS A 14 27.71 -10.58 -8.64
CA LYS A 14 27.70 -10.10 -10.02
C LYS A 14 26.84 -8.84 -10.12
N TRP A 15 27.39 -7.80 -10.73
CA TRP A 15 26.67 -6.55 -10.99
C TRP A 15 26.31 -6.44 -12.46
N MET A 16 25.07 -6.15 -12.78
CA MET A 16 24.61 -6.00 -14.16
C MET A 16 23.73 -4.75 -14.29
N PRO A 17 23.82 -4.01 -15.44
CA PRO A 17 22.87 -2.93 -15.72
C PRO A 17 21.42 -3.44 -15.68
N LEU A 18 20.50 -2.63 -15.11
CA LEU A 18 19.07 -2.99 -15.07
C LEU A 18 18.52 -3.37 -16.44
N GLY A 19 18.97 -2.70 -17.51
CA GLY A 19 18.54 -3.01 -18.88
C GLY A 19 18.97 -4.40 -19.38
N GLU A 20 19.99 -4.99 -18.77
CA GLU A 20 20.41 -6.36 -19.05
C GLU A 20 19.68 -7.38 -18.15
N VAL A 21 19.17 -6.94 -17.00
CA VAL A 21 18.45 -7.78 -16.05
C VAL A 21 16.96 -7.84 -16.36
N PHE A 22 16.36 -6.69 -16.69
CA PHE A 22 14.92 -6.59 -16.89
C PHE A 22 14.53 -6.22 -18.31
N GLU A 23 13.39 -6.77 -18.74
CA GLU A 23 12.62 -6.23 -19.85
C GLU A 23 11.58 -5.27 -19.26
N THR A 24 11.43 -4.09 -19.90
CA THR A 24 10.48 -3.09 -19.41
C THR A 24 9.37 -2.84 -20.41
N ARG A 25 8.19 -2.52 -19.85
CA ARG A 25 7.01 -2.19 -20.64
C ARG A 25 6.08 -1.30 -19.83
N ASN A 26 5.58 -0.22 -20.44
CA ASN A 26 4.62 0.65 -19.78
C ASN A 26 3.23 0.02 -19.74
N GLY A 27 2.53 0.29 -18.66
CA GLY A 27 1.10 0.02 -18.55
C GLY A 27 0.28 0.95 -19.43
N TYR A 28 -1.02 0.68 -19.51
CA TYR A 28 -1.97 1.54 -20.22
C TYR A 28 -3.37 1.41 -19.61
N THR A 29 -4.19 2.41 -19.91
CA THR A 29 -5.63 2.40 -19.58
C THR A 29 -6.41 2.01 -20.81
N PRO A 30 -7.17 0.90 -20.79
CA PRO A 30 -8.16 0.61 -21.83
C PRO A 30 -9.18 1.75 -21.94
N SER A 31 -9.79 1.92 -23.12
CA SER A 31 -10.80 2.97 -23.31
C SER A 31 -11.94 2.80 -22.33
N LYS A 32 -12.17 3.81 -21.47
CA LYS A 32 -13.29 3.81 -20.53
C LYS A 32 -14.64 4.00 -21.20
N ALA A 33 -14.66 4.49 -22.44
CA ALA A 33 -15.89 4.62 -23.24
C ALA A 33 -16.39 3.26 -23.81
N ASN A 34 -15.56 2.23 -23.78
CA ASN A 34 -15.95 0.88 -24.21
C ASN A 34 -16.22 0.00 -22.97
N ASN A 35 -17.49 -0.19 -22.65
CA ASN A 35 -17.94 -0.99 -21.51
C ASN A 35 -17.50 -2.47 -21.60
N ASP A 36 -17.34 -3.01 -22.82
CA ASP A 36 -16.91 -4.41 -23.02
C ASP A 36 -15.51 -4.68 -22.49
N PHE A 37 -14.70 -3.63 -22.27
CA PHE A 37 -13.37 -3.77 -21.69
C PHE A 37 -13.40 -3.90 -20.16
N TRP A 38 -14.52 -3.55 -19.52
CA TRP A 38 -14.61 -3.40 -18.06
C TRP A 38 -15.70 -4.26 -17.42
N THR A 39 -16.76 -4.59 -18.18
CA THR A 39 -17.91 -5.32 -17.65
C THR A 39 -17.60 -6.81 -17.57
N ASN A 40 -17.74 -7.40 -16.38
CA ASN A 40 -17.46 -8.81 -16.11
C ASN A 40 -16.02 -9.23 -16.47
N GLY A 41 -15.06 -8.30 -16.32
CA GLY A 41 -13.64 -8.62 -16.46
C GLY A 41 -13.16 -9.50 -15.29
N ASP A 42 -12.19 -10.36 -15.57
CA ASP A 42 -11.54 -11.26 -14.61
C ASP A 42 -10.03 -11.05 -14.53
N ILE A 43 -9.49 -10.13 -15.32
CA ILE A 43 -8.07 -9.84 -15.38
C ILE A 43 -7.78 -8.61 -14.52
N PRO A 44 -6.92 -8.71 -13.49
CA PRO A 44 -6.57 -7.59 -12.64
C PRO A 44 -5.93 -6.44 -13.43
N TRP A 45 -6.39 -5.21 -13.14
CA TRP A 45 -5.86 -3.99 -13.73
C TRP A 45 -5.48 -2.99 -12.63
N PHE A 46 -4.19 -2.96 -12.31
CA PHE A 46 -3.66 -2.27 -11.14
C PHE A 46 -3.49 -0.76 -11.32
N ARG A 47 -3.79 -0.06 -10.24
CA ARG A 47 -3.56 1.37 -10.03
C ARG A 47 -2.85 1.59 -8.70
N MET A 48 -2.55 2.84 -8.39
CA MET A 48 -1.91 3.18 -7.11
C MET A 48 -2.82 2.90 -5.90
N GLU A 49 -4.13 2.98 -6.08
CA GLU A 49 -5.12 2.66 -5.05
C GLU A 49 -4.96 1.20 -4.59
N ASP A 50 -4.77 0.28 -5.52
CA ASP A 50 -4.59 -1.16 -5.20
C ASP A 50 -3.37 -1.41 -4.30
N ILE A 51 -2.27 -0.67 -4.52
CA ILE A 51 -1.08 -0.77 -3.66
C ILE A 51 -1.35 -0.22 -2.25
N ARG A 52 -2.17 0.83 -2.12
CA ARG A 52 -2.51 1.42 -0.83
C ARG A 52 -3.46 0.55 -0.02
N ASP A 53 -4.42 -0.08 -0.70
CA ASP A 53 -5.47 -0.86 -0.04
C ASP A 53 -5.02 -2.30 0.26
N SER A 54 -4.23 -2.91 -0.64
CA SER A 54 -3.86 -4.33 -0.58
C SER A 54 -2.36 -4.57 -0.31
N GLY A 55 -1.58 -3.49 -0.15
CA GLY A 55 -0.13 -3.59 0.01
C GLY A 55 0.62 -3.84 -1.30
N ARG A 56 1.87 -4.27 -1.19
CA ARG A 56 2.81 -4.32 -2.32
C ARG A 56 2.97 -5.70 -2.97
N LEU A 57 2.27 -6.72 -2.48
CA LEU A 57 2.21 -8.06 -3.07
C LEU A 57 0.81 -8.24 -3.68
N LEU A 58 0.69 -8.05 -4.99
CA LEU A 58 -0.59 -7.88 -5.67
C LEU A 58 -1.05 -9.19 -6.32
N ASN A 59 -2.13 -9.76 -5.79
CA ASN A 59 -2.79 -10.96 -6.32
C ASN A 59 -4.16 -10.66 -6.95
N ASP A 60 -4.78 -9.52 -6.61
CA ASP A 60 -6.05 -9.07 -7.15
C ASP A 60 -6.13 -7.55 -7.16
N SER A 61 -7.07 -6.96 -7.88
CA SER A 61 -7.26 -5.52 -8.02
C SER A 61 -8.71 -5.10 -7.82
N ILE A 62 -8.91 -3.84 -7.45
CA ILE A 62 -10.25 -3.24 -7.30
C ILE A 62 -11.00 -3.22 -8.64
N GLN A 63 -10.28 -3.05 -9.76
CA GLN A 63 -10.86 -3.04 -11.10
C GLN A 63 -10.27 -4.13 -11.97
N HIS A 64 -11.16 -4.81 -12.70
CA HIS A 64 -10.80 -5.85 -13.66
C HIS A 64 -11.09 -5.42 -15.08
N ILE A 65 -10.38 -6.02 -16.01
CA ILE A 65 -10.58 -5.85 -17.45
C ILE A 65 -10.86 -7.20 -18.10
N THR A 66 -11.52 -7.14 -19.26
CA THR A 66 -11.77 -8.33 -20.06
C THR A 66 -10.60 -8.63 -21.01
N PRO A 67 -10.51 -9.86 -21.55
CA PRO A 67 -9.49 -10.19 -22.56
C PRO A 67 -9.50 -9.27 -23.79
N GLN A 68 -10.65 -8.72 -24.15
CA GLN A 68 -10.79 -7.77 -25.29
C GLN A 68 -10.06 -6.45 -25.06
N ALA A 69 -9.79 -6.09 -23.80
CA ALA A 69 -9.05 -4.88 -23.44
C ALA A 69 -7.54 -5.03 -23.67
N ILE A 70 -7.03 -6.26 -23.86
CA ILE A 70 -5.61 -6.54 -23.97
C ILE A 70 -5.10 -6.15 -25.35
N LYS A 71 -4.00 -5.38 -25.36
CA LYS A 71 -3.35 -4.90 -26.59
C LYS A 71 -1.89 -5.34 -26.64
N GLY A 72 -1.33 -5.38 -27.85
CA GLY A 72 0.08 -5.50 -28.10
C GLY A 72 0.70 -6.79 -27.55
N LYS A 73 1.64 -6.65 -26.58
CA LYS A 73 2.41 -7.77 -26.04
C LYS A 73 1.69 -8.60 -24.95
N GLY A 74 0.39 -8.41 -24.77
CA GLY A 74 -0.38 -9.15 -23.76
C GLY A 74 -0.22 -8.63 -22.32
N LEU A 75 -0.46 -9.51 -21.35
CA LEU A 75 -0.36 -9.19 -19.93
C LEU A 75 1.08 -9.02 -19.43
N PHE A 76 1.25 -8.33 -18.33
CA PHE A 76 2.42 -8.44 -17.47
C PHE A 76 2.38 -9.80 -16.79
N ARG A 77 3.51 -10.48 -16.72
CA ARG A 77 3.56 -11.81 -16.13
C ARG A 77 3.63 -11.74 -14.61
N ALA A 78 3.07 -12.73 -13.95
CA ALA A 78 3.33 -13.00 -12.55
C ALA A 78 4.84 -13.01 -12.26
N ASN A 79 5.22 -12.67 -11.04
CA ASN A 79 6.61 -12.51 -10.61
C ASN A 79 7.37 -11.38 -11.35
N SER A 80 6.65 -10.38 -11.86
CA SER A 80 7.22 -9.13 -12.34
C SER A 80 6.89 -7.97 -11.41
N ILE A 81 7.66 -6.89 -11.50
CA ILE A 81 7.51 -5.71 -10.66
C ILE A 81 6.88 -4.59 -11.48
N ILE A 82 5.87 -3.93 -10.93
CA ILE A 82 5.40 -2.66 -11.45
C ILE A 82 5.94 -1.52 -10.58
N MET A 83 6.50 -0.49 -11.20
CA MET A 83 6.99 0.70 -10.50
C MET A 83 6.41 1.96 -11.13
N ALA A 84 5.93 2.87 -10.28
CA ALA A 84 5.46 4.18 -10.71
C ALA A 84 6.65 5.04 -11.18
N THR A 85 6.65 5.39 -12.46
CA THR A 85 7.69 6.21 -13.09
C THR A 85 7.25 7.65 -13.32
N THR A 86 5.99 7.97 -12.95
CA THR A 86 5.39 9.31 -12.95
C THR A 86 4.50 9.46 -11.73
N ALA A 87 4.25 10.69 -11.29
CA ALA A 87 3.45 11.05 -10.11
C ALA A 87 4.07 10.52 -8.79
N THR A 88 3.65 9.38 -8.27
CA THR A 88 4.19 8.74 -7.06
C THR A 88 5.48 7.97 -7.35
N ILE A 89 6.49 8.67 -7.85
CA ILE A 89 7.75 8.08 -8.35
C ILE A 89 8.41 7.19 -7.29
N GLY A 90 8.82 5.98 -7.72
CA GLY A 90 9.52 5.01 -6.88
C GLY A 90 8.61 4.03 -6.14
N GLU A 91 7.30 4.31 -6.05
CA GLU A 91 6.35 3.34 -5.51
C GLU A 91 6.27 2.13 -6.44
N HIS A 92 6.35 0.94 -5.85
CA HIS A 92 6.39 -0.31 -6.63
C HIS A 92 5.68 -1.45 -5.90
N ALA A 93 5.34 -2.48 -6.66
CA ALA A 93 4.72 -3.70 -6.16
C ALA A 93 5.15 -4.92 -7.00
N LEU A 94 5.11 -6.09 -6.39
CA LEU A 94 5.30 -7.37 -7.06
C LEU A 94 3.94 -7.93 -7.49
N LEU A 95 3.82 -8.31 -8.75
CA LEU A 95 2.64 -9.00 -9.28
C LEU A 95 2.73 -10.49 -8.96
N LEU A 96 1.74 -11.03 -8.27
CA LEU A 96 1.62 -12.46 -7.98
C LEU A 96 0.81 -13.20 -9.06
N VAL A 97 0.12 -12.45 -9.92
CA VAL A 97 -0.71 -12.95 -11.03
C VAL A 97 -0.38 -12.22 -12.34
N ASP A 98 -0.78 -12.84 -13.46
CA ASP A 98 -0.74 -12.17 -14.75
C ASP A 98 -1.77 -11.03 -14.76
N ALA A 99 -1.35 -9.80 -15.12
CA ALA A 99 -2.17 -8.61 -14.95
C ALA A 99 -1.81 -7.49 -15.93
N LEU A 100 -2.52 -6.38 -15.85
CA LEU A 100 -2.11 -5.10 -16.43
C LEU A 100 -2.07 -4.02 -15.32
N ALA A 101 -1.48 -2.88 -15.67
CA ALA A 101 -1.50 -1.70 -14.82
C ALA A 101 -1.73 -0.45 -15.68
N ASN A 102 -2.10 0.66 -15.05
CA ASN A 102 -2.28 1.92 -15.75
C ASN A 102 -0.95 2.49 -16.27
N GLN A 103 -1.03 3.55 -17.08
CA GLN A 103 0.12 4.16 -17.76
C GLN A 103 1.14 4.84 -16.82
N ARG A 104 0.84 4.97 -15.51
CA ARG A 104 1.80 5.52 -14.53
C ARG A 104 2.86 4.51 -14.14
N PHE A 105 2.56 3.22 -14.33
CA PHE A 105 3.48 2.14 -14.04
C PHE A 105 4.28 1.69 -15.25
N THR A 106 5.54 1.43 -15.00
CA THR A 106 6.40 0.62 -15.86
C THR A 106 6.56 -0.75 -15.22
N ASN A 107 6.32 -1.80 -15.99
CA ASN A 107 6.57 -3.18 -15.60
C ASN A 107 8.03 -3.54 -15.85
N PHE A 108 8.62 -4.26 -14.91
CA PHE A 108 9.98 -4.81 -14.95
C PHE A 108 9.89 -6.32 -14.83
N GLN A 109 10.10 -7.00 -15.93
CA GLN A 109 10.11 -8.46 -16.02
C GLN A 109 11.55 -8.97 -16.03
N ILE A 110 11.91 -9.85 -15.10
CA ILE A 110 13.22 -10.51 -15.13
C ILE A 110 13.36 -11.26 -16.45
N ARG A 111 14.49 -11.05 -17.17
CA ARG A 111 14.75 -11.74 -18.43
C ARG A 111 14.83 -13.24 -18.23
N LYS A 112 14.28 -14.01 -19.17
CA LYS A 112 14.26 -15.47 -19.11
C LYS A 112 15.65 -16.10 -18.87
N SER A 113 16.70 -15.51 -19.41
CA SER A 113 18.09 -15.95 -19.20
C SER A 113 18.60 -15.82 -17.78
N LEU A 114 17.88 -15.06 -16.93
CA LEU A 114 18.25 -14.79 -15.54
C LEU A 114 17.18 -15.29 -14.53
N SER A 115 16.06 -15.86 -14.99
CA SER A 115 14.94 -16.28 -14.14
C SER A 115 15.32 -17.34 -13.09
N GLU A 116 16.33 -18.16 -13.35
CA GLU A 116 16.85 -19.16 -12.40
C GLU A 116 17.96 -18.60 -11.49
N ARG A 117 18.36 -17.34 -11.69
CA ARG A 117 19.46 -16.71 -10.95
C ARG A 117 19.00 -15.56 -10.05
N ILE A 118 17.81 -15.09 -10.25
CA ILE A 118 17.26 -13.93 -9.52
C ILE A 118 15.90 -14.32 -8.95
N SER A 119 15.79 -14.28 -7.62
CA SER A 119 14.52 -14.40 -6.91
C SER A 119 13.65 -13.18 -7.17
N PRO A 120 12.39 -13.33 -7.58
CA PRO A 120 11.45 -12.21 -7.73
C PRO A 120 11.28 -11.40 -6.44
N MET A 121 11.24 -12.05 -5.26
CA MET A 121 11.16 -11.38 -3.97
C MET A 121 12.43 -10.58 -3.65
N PHE A 122 13.62 -11.13 -3.95
CA PHE A 122 14.86 -10.35 -3.80
C PHE A 122 14.86 -9.12 -4.71
N ALA A 123 14.44 -9.28 -5.97
CA ALA A 123 14.29 -8.16 -6.88
C ALA A 123 13.30 -7.12 -6.34
N PHE A 124 12.14 -7.56 -5.85
CA PHE A 124 11.14 -6.68 -5.23
C PHE A 124 11.74 -5.86 -4.07
N TYR A 125 12.46 -6.48 -3.15
CA TYR A 125 13.12 -5.76 -2.07
C TYR A 125 14.21 -4.80 -2.56
N TYR A 126 14.96 -5.16 -3.59
CA TYR A 126 15.95 -4.24 -4.14
C TYR A 126 15.32 -3.03 -4.83
N PHE A 127 14.08 -3.13 -5.28
CA PHE A 127 13.34 -2.02 -5.87
C PHE A 127 13.03 -0.90 -4.87
N PHE A 128 13.08 -1.12 -3.55
CA PHE A 128 13.08 -0.02 -2.58
C PHE A 128 14.29 0.88 -2.75
N VAL A 129 15.47 0.31 -2.94
CA VAL A 129 16.71 1.07 -3.21
C VAL A 129 16.63 1.83 -4.52
N LEU A 130 16.11 1.19 -5.56
CA LEU A 130 15.89 1.82 -6.87
C LEU A 130 14.81 2.91 -6.81
N GLY A 131 13.78 2.72 -6.01
CA GLY A 131 12.74 3.72 -5.79
C GLY A 131 13.30 5.01 -5.20
N GLU A 132 14.14 4.92 -4.18
CA GLU A 132 14.83 6.09 -3.59
C GLU A 132 15.76 6.76 -4.61
N TRP A 133 16.49 5.98 -5.40
CA TRP A 133 17.28 6.53 -6.51
C TRP A 133 16.39 7.28 -7.51
N CYS A 134 15.23 6.73 -7.88
CA CYS A 134 14.28 7.36 -8.79
C CYS A 134 13.77 8.69 -8.24
N LYS A 135 13.40 8.76 -6.94
CA LYS A 135 12.95 9.99 -6.27
C LYS A 135 14.01 11.10 -6.35
N SER A 136 15.28 10.72 -6.24
CA SER A 136 16.42 11.64 -6.29
C SER A 136 16.89 12.01 -7.71
N ASN A 137 16.38 11.34 -8.76
CA ASN A 137 16.81 11.50 -10.15
C ASN A 137 15.61 11.71 -11.10
N VAL A 138 14.80 12.70 -10.80
CA VAL A 138 13.60 13.07 -11.55
C VAL A 138 13.94 14.12 -12.61
N ASN A 139 13.42 13.97 -13.82
CA ASN A 139 13.38 15.04 -14.80
C ASN A 139 12.37 16.11 -14.37
N THR A 140 12.84 17.36 -14.22
CA THR A 140 12.03 18.51 -13.75
C THR A 140 11.29 19.24 -14.88
N SER A 141 10.88 18.54 -15.94
CA SER A 141 9.98 19.11 -16.95
C SER A 141 8.55 19.28 -16.39
N SER A 142 7.61 19.79 -17.19
CA SER A 142 6.21 20.06 -16.80
C SER A 142 5.51 18.92 -16.05
N PHE A 143 5.94 17.68 -16.27
CA PHE A 143 5.51 16.49 -15.51
C PHE A 143 6.74 15.74 -15.00
N PRO A 144 6.97 15.70 -13.67
CA PRO A 144 8.06 14.91 -13.10
C PRO A 144 7.96 13.45 -13.52
N SER A 145 9.05 12.93 -14.08
CA SER A 145 9.15 11.55 -14.53
C SER A 145 10.57 11.01 -14.35
N VAL A 146 10.68 9.70 -14.19
CA VAL A 146 11.98 9.03 -14.11
C VAL A 146 12.67 9.07 -15.47
N ASP A 147 13.95 9.41 -15.48
CA ASP A 147 14.80 9.22 -16.64
C ASP A 147 15.10 7.72 -16.82
N MET A 148 14.28 7.07 -17.63
CA MET A 148 14.40 5.62 -17.86
C MET A 148 15.74 5.23 -18.48
N ALA A 149 16.35 6.09 -19.31
CA ALA A 149 17.65 5.78 -19.92
C ALA A 149 18.77 5.77 -18.86
N ARG A 150 18.70 6.65 -17.87
CA ARG A 150 19.61 6.65 -16.72
C ARG A 150 19.32 5.50 -15.76
N LEU A 151 18.05 5.23 -15.47
CA LEU A 151 17.64 4.13 -14.61
C LEU A 151 18.13 2.78 -15.15
N MET A 152 17.95 2.51 -16.43
CA MET A 152 18.35 1.25 -17.05
C MET A 152 19.87 1.00 -17.06
N LYS A 153 20.67 2.02 -16.78
CA LYS A 153 22.13 1.93 -16.59
C LYS A 153 22.54 1.67 -15.14
N GLN A 154 21.61 1.81 -14.16
CA GLN A 154 21.91 1.50 -12.77
C GLN A 154 22.27 0.03 -12.63
N LEU A 155 23.21 -0.25 -11.75
CA LEU A 155 23.67 -1.61 -11.50
C LEU A 155 22.73 -2.33 -10.52
N PHE A 156 22.38 -3.54 -10.89
CA PHE A 156 21.60 -4.46 -10.06
C PHE A 156 22.52 -5.59 -9.55
N PRO A 157 22.53 -5.85 -8.21
CA PRO A 157 23.35 -6.92 -7.63
C PRO A 157 22.69 -8.30 -7.83
N ILE A 158 23.50 -9.26 -8.18
CA ILE A 158 23.07 -10.66 -8.32
C ILE A 158 24.01 -11.51 -7.45
N PRO A 159 23.79 -11.56 -6.12
CA PRO A 159 24.49 -12.52 -5.28
C PRO A 159 23.98 -13.94 -5.54
N PRO A 160 24.64 -14.99 -5.00
CA PRO A 160 24.14 -16.37 -5.08
C PRO A 160 22.72 -16.49 -4.54
N LEU A 161 21.89 -17.38 -5.11
CA LEU A 161 20.48 -17.55 -4.73
C LEU A 161 20.29 -17.78 -3.22
N ALA A 162 21.13 -18.58 -2.59
CA ALA A 162 21.05 -18.82 -1.15
C ALA A 162 21.21 -17.52 -0.31
N VAL A 163 22.02 -16.56 -0.81
CA VAL A 163 22.16 -15.24 -0.16
C VAL A 163 20.93 -14.37 -0.42
N GLN A 164 20.36 -14.43 -1.63
CA GLN A 164 19.11 -13.74 -1.94
C GLN A 164 17.96 -14.23 -1.05
N GLU A 165 17.81 -15.54 -0.92
CA GLU A 165 16.80 -16.19 -0.08
C GLU A 165 16.94 -15.80 1.39
N GLU A 166 18.18 -15.78 1.91
CA GLU A 166 18.41 -15.37 3.30
C GLU A 166 18.11 -13.87 3.51
N ILE A 167 18.43 -13.01 2.55
CA ILE A 167 18.04 -11.59 2.59
C ILE A 167 16.52 -11.45 2.62
N VAL A 168 15.81 -12.16 1.74
CA VAL A 168 14.34 -12.19 1.69
C VAL A 168 13.77 -12.65 3.03
N ARG A 169 14.25 -13.78 3.56
CA ARG A 169 13.78 -14.34 4.84
C ARG A 169 13.93 -13.35 6.00
N ILE A 170 15.03 -12.57 6.00
CA ILE A 170 15.26 -11.56 7.03
C ILE A 170 14.29 -10.40 6.87
N LEU A 171 14.13 -9.88 5.63
CA LEU A 171 13.26 -8.74 5.35
C LEU A 171 11.79 -9.10 5.56
N ASP A 172 11.34 -10.29 5.16
CA ASP A 172 9.99 -10.78 5.42
C ASP A 172 9.66 -10.80 6.93
N LYS A 173 10.64 -11.22 7.76
CA LYS A 173 10.45 -11.16 9.22
C LYS A 173 10.25 -9.75 9.75
N PHE A 174 11.01 -8.78 9.24
CA PHE A 174 10.83 -7.38 9.65
C PHE A 174 9.47 -6.84 9.22
N THR A 175 9.05 -7.14 7.99
CA THR A 175 7.73 -6.73 7.48
C THR A 175 6.59 -7.35 8.31
N THR A 176 6.72 -8.62 8.69
CA THR A 176 5.72 -9.29 9.54
C THR A 176 5.66 -8.66 10.93
N LEU A 177 6.83 -8.43 11.57
CA LEU A 177 6.89 -7.81 12.88
C LEU A 177 6.36 -6.37 12.88
N GLU A 178 6.62 -5.62 11.80
CA GLU A 178 6.10 -4.26 11.61
C GLU A 178 4.56 -4.28 11.55
N ALA A 179 3.99 -5.18 10.73
CA ALA A 179 2.53 -5.33 10.62
C ALA A 179 1.87 -5.81 11.93
N GLU A 180 2.51 -6.73 12.66
CA GLU A 180 2.04 -7.18 13.98
C GLU A 180 2.01 -6.02 14.98
N LEU A 181 3.08 -5.21 15.01
CA LEU A 181 3.18 -4.06 15.92
C LEU A 181 2.19 -2.94 15.56
N GLU A 182 1.98 -2.67 14.26
CA GLU A 182 0.98 -1.71 13.80
C GLU A 182 -0.43 -2.14 14.22
N ALA A 183 -0.77 -3.42 14.04
CA ALA A 183 -2.08 -3.96 14.46
C ALA A 183 -2.29 -3.91 15.98
N GLU A 184 -1.24 -4.20 16.77
CA GLU A 184 -1.29 -4.10 18.24
C GLU A 184 -1.50 -2.64 18.67
N LEU A 185 -0.79 -1.69 18.05
CA LEU A 185 -0.92 -0.27 18.35
C LEU A 185 -2.31 0.27 17.98
N GLU A 186 -2.87 -0.11 16.82
CA GLU A 186 -4.23 0.27 16.42
C GLU A 186 -5.26 -0.24 17.44
N ALA A 187 -5.16 -1.50 17.87
CA ALA A 187 -6.06 -2.08 18.84
C ALA A 187 -5.99 -1.39 20.23
N GLU A 188 -4.79 -1.04 20.69
CA GLU A 188 -4.62 -0.28 21.95
C GLU A 188 -5.26 1.11 21.85
N LEU A 189 -5.05 1.81 20.73
CA LEU A 189 -5.59 3.15 20.49
C LEU A 189 -7.13 3.15 20.44
N GLU A 190 -7.72 2.17 19.76
CA GLU A 190 -9.17 1.99 19.69
C GLU A 190 -9.77 1.75 21.09
N ALA A 191 -9.15 0.86 21.87
CA ALA A 191 -9.61 0.55 23.23
C ALA A 191 -9.52 1.77 24.18
N GLU A 192 -8.46 2.56 24.09
CA GLU A 192 -8.30 3.79 24.88
C GLU A 192 -9.35 4.84 24.51
N LEU A 193 -9.61 5.03 23.21
CA LEU A 193 -10.60 5.96 22.70
C LEU A 193 -12.03 5.56 23.11
N GLU A 194 -12.39 4.28 23.03
CA GLU A 194 -13.68 3.77 23.48
C GLU A 194 -13.89 4.01 24.97
N ALA A 195 -12.89 3.74 25.80
CA ALA A 195 -12.95 3.94 27.25
C ALA A 195 -13.12 5.43 27.62
N GLU A 196 -12.43 6.33 26.93
CA GLU A 196 -12.56 7.79 27.14
C GLU A 196 -13.96 8.27 26.76
N LEU A 197 -14.47 7.82 25.62
CA LEU A 197 -15.82 8.16 25.14
C LEU A 197 -16.92 7.64 26.09
N GLU A 198 -16.83 6.42 26.59
CA GLU A 198 -17.77 5.87 27.58
C GLU A 198 -17.78 6.70 28.85
N ALA A 199 -16.62 7.08 29.38
CA ALA A 199 -16.50 7.90 30.58
C ALA A 199 -17.14 9.30 30.40
N GLU A 200 -16.94 9.93 29.24
CA GLU A 200 -17.54 11.23 28.91
C GLU A 200 -19.08 11.14 28.82
N LEU A 201 -19.59 10.10 28.15
CA LEU A 201 -21.04 9.86 28.03
C LEU A 201 -21.72 9.57 29.37
N GLU A 202 -21.08 8.78 30.25
CA GLU A 202 -21.60 8.53 31.60
C GLU A 202 -21.65 9.82 32.42
N ALA A 203 -20.62 10.65 32.35
CA ALA A 203 -20.59 11.94 33.07
C ALA A 203 -21.68 12.90 32.56
N GLU A 204 -21.90 12.96 31.24
CA GLU A 204 -22.99 13.76 30.67
C GLU A 204 -24.37 13.23 31.08
N LEU A 205 -24.57 11.92 31.04
CA LEU A 205 -25.83 11.29 31.45
C LEU A 205 -26.19 11.61 32.93
N ASP A 206 -25.19 11.53 33.80
CA ASP A 206 -25.40 11.85 35.24
C ASP A 206 -25.74 13.35 35.41
N CYS A 207 -25.08 14.23 34.68
CA CYS A 207 -25.40 15.67 34.66
C CYS A 207 -26.83 15.92 34.18
N ARG A 208 -27.27 15.26 33.11
CA ARG A 208 -28.65 15.37 32.58
C ARG A 208 -29.69 14.83 33.54
N LYS A 209 -29.43 13.72 34.25
CA LYS A 209 -30.31 13.16 35.27
C LYS A 209 -30.50 14.15 36.42
N ARG A 210 -29.43 14.76 36.94
CA ARG A 210 -29.46 15.80 37.98
C ARG A 210 -30.27 17.03 37.56
N GLN A 211 -30.06 17.50 36.31
CA GLN A 211 -30.87 18.59 35.75
C GLN A 211 -32.37 18.26 35.70
N TYR A 212 -32.69 17.06 35.20
CA TYR A 212 -34.09 16.59 35.14
C TYR A 212 -34.72 16.56 36.50
N GLU A 213 -34.08 15.99 37.53
CA GLU A 213 -34.57 15.94 38.89
C GLU A 213 -34.80 17.32 39.49
N TYR A 214 -33.85 18.24 39.27
CA TYR A 214 -33.98 19.62 39.70
C TYR A 214 -35.24 20.29 39.12
N TYR A 215 -35.38 20.26 37.82
CA TYR A 215 -36.54 20.90 37.15
C TYR A 215 -37.83 20.19 37.46
N ARG A 216 -37.84 18.87 37.52
CA ARG A 216 -39.04 18.12 37.96
C ARG A 216 -39.50 18.56 39.32
N ASN A 217 -38.63 18.67 40.29
CA ASN A 217 -38.95 19.08 41.64
C ASN A 217 -39.41 20.55 41.70
N GLN A 218 -38.83 21.43 40.95
CA GLN A 218 -39.26 22.82 40.85
C GLN A 218 -40.63 22.98 40.20
N LEU A 219 -40.89 22.30 39.09
CA LEU A 219 -42.13 22.42 38.34
C LEU A 219 -43.32 21.73 39.07
N LEU A 220 -43.06 20.73 39.91
CA LEU A 220 -44.09 19.99 40.63
C LEU A 220 -44.26 20.47 42.09
N SER A 221 -43.57 21.51 42.52
CA SER A 221 -43.63 22.04 43.91
C SER A 221 -44.89 22.89 44.17
N PHE A 222 -46.08 22.34 43.89
CA PHE A 222 -47.38 23.01 44.13
C PHE A 222 -47.70 23.23 45.61
N ASP A 223 -47.04 22.54 46.53
CA ASP A 223 -47.27 22.68 48.00
C ASP A 223 -46.88 24.06 48.51
N MET A 224 -46.02 24.81 47.85
CA MET A 224 -45.69 26.18 48.19
C MET A 224 -46.89 27.12 47.92
N LEU A 225 -47.74 26.82 46.93
CA LEU A 225 -48.96 27.60 46.62
C LEU A 225 -50.06 27.38 47.62
N LYS A 226 -50.13 26.22 48.29
CA LYS A 226 -51.13 25.92 49.37
C LYS A 226 -50.82 26.71 50.62
N ARG A 227 -49.59 26.95 51.01
CA ARG A 227 -49.16 27.71 52.20
C ARG A 227 -49.27 29.22 52.04
N GLY A 228 -49.26 29.76 50.79
CA GLY A 228 -49.29 31.20 50.53
C GLY A 228 -50.65 31.84 50.35
N GLY A 229 -51.79 31.15 50.56
CA GLY A 229 -53.15 31.73 50.55
C GLY A 229 -53.56 32.39 49.20
N ALA A 230 -52.94 32.10 48.11
CA ALA A 230 -53.31 32.63 46.77
C ALA A 230 -54.45 31.80 46.19
N LYS A 231 -55.67 32.35 46.22
CA LYS A 231 -56.82 31.87 45.44
C LYS A 231 -56.48 31.97 44.00
N VAL A 232 -56.24 30.85 43.33
CA VAL A 232 -56.25 30.82 41.87
C VAL A 232 -57.67 31.05 41.42
N LYS A 233 -57.94 32.17 40.70
CA LYS A 233 -59.21 32.42 40.03
C LYS A 233 -59.21 31.66 38.70
#